data_acb4866be9d77e5ccc15acc04ee70040
#
_entry.id   acb4866be9d77e5ccc15acc04ee70040
#
_cell.length_a   1.000
_cell.length_b   1.000
_cell.length_c   1.000
_cell.angle_alpha   90.00
_cell.angle_beta   90.00
_cell.angle_gamma   90.00
#
_symmetry.space_group_name_H-M   'P 1'
#
loop_
_entity.id
_entity.type
_entity.pdbx_description
1 polymer ?
#
loop_
_entity_poly.entity_id
_entity_poly.type
_entity_poly.pdbx_seq_one_letter_code
_entity_poly.pdbx_strand_id
1 'polypeptide(L)'
;MEKAVTFRNNKGQLLFGILHLPESPKLKSRIGINILNPGLKNRVAPNRINVKMARMFCDMGFHVLRVDPFGIGDSEGELAAHESVMDLWGMIQRGLFVPDTLAANDFFVREARLEKLILIGQCGAAVTGMLVGGKDDRVESLILVDSPVRLLSSQVDMSDILAEISRPGEMMLYYLRKVFSGRSWLNLIRFQSDFGGLRKLFARMTHPRSSRNQGNASDAPGVSERFNKKFLDAFRRFTDRNKNVYFLFAANDFSLQEFRQDMQAHFLDRHPEYRSRCRIDIIDDANHVYTEEKWQHELLHYMKSWLERYRQAC
;
A
#
# COMPACT_ATOMS: atom_id res chain seq x y z
N MET A 1 26.11 4.54 1.88
CA MET A 1 26.09 5.31 3.15
C MET A 1 24.65 5.65 3.53
N GLU A 2 24.30 5.60 4.81
CA GLU A 2 22.98 6.02 5.34
C GLU A 2 23.16 7.34 6.12
N LYS A 3 22.35 8.35 5.82
CA LYS A 3 22.38 9.69 6.45
C LYS A 3 21.00 10.02 7.03
N ALA A 4 20.92 10.31 8.31
CA ALA A 4 19.72 10.87 8.91
C ALA A 4 19.50 12.29 8.37
N VAL A 5 18.26 12.62 8.01
CA VAL A 5 17.89 13.91 7.44
C VAL A 5 16.61 14.43 8.08
N THR A 6 16.52 15.73 8.21
CA THR A 6 15.33 16.44 8.65
C THR A 6 15.01 17.58 7.69
N PHE A 7 13.75 17.83 7.47
CA PHE A 7 13.27 18.96 6.65
C PHE A 7 11.85 19.33 7.07
N ARG A 8 11.36 20.48 6.62
CA ARG A 8 10.01 20.93 6.96
C ARG A 8 9.06 20.74 5.79
N ASN A 9 7.82 20.33 6.11
CA ASN A 9 6.73 20.33 5.15
C ASN A 9 6.18 21.76 4.93
N ASN A 10 5.18 21.89 4.05
CA ASN A 10 4.59 23.19 3.71
C ASN A 10 3.84 23.86 4.86
N LYS A 11 3.61 23.15 5.97
CA LYS A 11 3.04 23.69 7.21
C LYS A 11 4.11 24.07 8.24
N GLY A 12 5.39 23.97 7.90
CA GLY A 12 6.51 24.23 8.79
C GLY A 12 6.83 23.10 9.78
N GLN A 13 6.14 21.95 9.70
CA GLN A 13 6.30 20.81 10.58
C GLN A 13 7.55 20.01 10.21
N LEU A 14 8.32 19.58 11.21
CA LEU A 14 9.57 18.87 11.01
C LEU A 14 9.31 17.39 10.68
N LEU A 15 9.83 16.96 9.54
CA LEU A 15 9.81 15.57 9.10
C LEU A 15 11.20 14.94 9.25
N PHE A 16 11.24 13.66 9.59
CA PHE A 16 12.45 12.88 9.74
C PHE A 16 12.54 11.79 8.69
N GLY A 17 13.74 11.56 8.14
CA GLY A 17 13.97 10.52 7.16
C GLY A 17 15.39 9.96 7.19
N ILE A 18 15.59 8.91 6.40
CA ILE A 18 16.93 8.33 6.13
C ILE A 18 17.17 8.41 4.61
N LEU A 19 18.22 9.10 4.26
CA LEU A 19 18.74 9.19 2.90
C LEU A 19 19.87 8.17 2.71
N HIS A 20 19.69 7.28 1.73
CA HIS A 20 20.69 6.31 1.33
C HIS A 20 21.43 6.84 0.10
N LEU A 21 22.73 6.92 0.21
CA LEU A 21 23.62 7.40 -0.84
C LEU A 21 24.44 6.21 -1.38
N PRO A 22 24.35 5.91 -2.68
CA PRO A 22 25.15 4.85 -3.29
C PRO A 22 26.64 5.22 -3.27
N GLU A 23 27.53 4.24 -3.10
CA GLU A 23 28.99 4.45 -3.11
C GLU A 23 29.47 4.86 -4.50
N SER A 24 28.85 4.31 -5.54
CA SER A 24 29.12 4.66 -6.92
C SER A 24 27.78 4.88 -7.62
N PRO A 25 27.39 6.14 -7.91
CA PRO A 25 26.22 6.41 -8.72
C PRO A 25 26.43 5.84 -10.12
N LYS A 26 25.95 4.64 -10.39
CA LYS A 26 26.09 3.95 -11.68
C LYS A 26 25.07 4.40 -12.72
N LEU A 27 24.13 5.25 -12.29
CA LEU A 27 23.03 5.69 -13.12
C LEU A 27 23.38 7.04 -13.76
N LYS A 28 23.41 7.08 -15.09
CA LYS A 28 23.48 8.34 -15.82
C LYS A 28 22.20 9.16 -15.66
N SER A 29 21.05 8.49 -15.45
CA SER A 29 19.77 9.14 -15.15
C SER A 29 19.72 9.56 -13.70
N ARG A 30 19.39 10.83 -13.46
CA ARG A 30 19.18 11.39 -12.11
C ARG A 30 17.82 11.00 -11.55
N ILE A 31 17.62 9.66 -11.37
CA ILE A 31 16.39 9.08 -10.80
C ILE A 31 16.65 8.63 -9.38
N GLY A 32 15.79 9.04 -8.44
CA GLY A 32 15.80 8.57 -7.07
C GLY A 32 14.57 7.73 -6.74
N ILE A 33 14.66 6.95 -5.67
CA ILE A 33 13.56 6.13 -5.16
C ILE A 33 13.12 6.67 -3.80
N ASN A 34 11.85 7.08 -3.69
CA ASN A 34 11.24 7.41 -2.41
C ASN A 34 10.35 6.26 -1.96
N ILE A 35 10.74 5.58 -0.87
CA ILE A 35 9.99 4.50 -0.25
C ILE A 35 9.10 5.11 0.84
N LEU A 36 7.80 5.06 0.63
CA LEU A 36 6.81 5.65 1.50
C LEU A 36 6.56 4.75 2.73
N ASN A 37 6.17 5.36 3.84
CA ASN A 37 5.82 4.61 5.04
C ASN A 37 4.51 3.83 4.86
N PRO A 38 4.38 2.60 5.35
CA PRO A 38 3.17 1.81 5.16
C PRO A 38 2.05 2.25 6.12
N GLY A 39 1.36 3.34 5.78
CA GLY A 39 0.23 3.87 6.53
C GLY A 39 0.60 4.34 7.94
N LEU A 40 0.07 3.69 8.98
CA LEU A 40 0.31 4.05 10.40
C LEU A 40 1.61 3.45 10.98
N LYS A 41 2.45 2.83 10.17
CA LYS A 41 3.77 2.34 10.59
C LYS A 41 4.84 3.36 10.21
N ASN A 42 5.98 3.30 10.90
CA ASN A 42 7.10 4.16 10.57
C ASN A 42 7.85 3.69 9.31
N ARG A 43 8.82 4.47 8.87
CA ARG A 43 9.67 4.25 7.68
C ARG A 43 10.44 2.93 7.63
N VAL A 44 10.47 2.15 8.74
CA VAL A 44 11.14 0.84 8.80
C VAL A 44 10.26 -0.25 8.20
N ALA A 45 8.95 -0.14 8.38
CA ALA A 45 7.92 -1.10 8.00
C ALA A 45 8.04 -2.45 8.75
N PRO A 46 6.98 -3.30 8.71
CA PRO A 46 7.04 -4.65 9.25
C PRO A 46 8.22 -5.44 8.65
N ASN A 47 8.84 -6.30 9.44
CA ASN A 47 9.98 -7.14 9.04
C ASN A 47 11.18 -6.35 8.47
N ARG A 48 11.23 -5.05 8.73
CA ARG A 48 12.23 -4.11 8.19
C ARG A 48 12.28 -4.10 6.66
N ILE A 49 11.15 -4.34 6.00
CA ILE A 49 11.13 -4.51 4.54
C ILE A 49 11.57 -3.24 3.81
N ASN A 50 11.18 -2.05 4.29
CA ASN A 50 11.61 -0.79 3.68
C ASN A 50 13.13 -0.56 3.82
N VAL A 51 13.74 -1.07 4.90
CA VAL A 51 15.21 -1.02 5.09
C VAL A 51 15.90 -1.94 4.10
N LYS A 52 15.39 -3.18 3.95
CA LYS A 52 15.93 -4.17 3.00
C LYS A 52 15.83 -3.65 1.55
N MET A 53 14.67 -3.11 1.18
CA MET A 53 14.46 -2.45 -0.13
C MET A 53 15.45 -1.31 -0.35
N ALA A 54 15.57 -0.38 0.61
CA ALA A 54 16.41 0.79 0.47
C ALA A 54 17.89 0.44 0.28
N ARG A 55 18.38 -0.55 1.02
CA ARG A 55 19.78 -1.03 0.88
C ARG A 55 20.00 -1.67 -0.49
N MET A 56 19.10 -2.59 -0.87
CA MET A 56 19.20 -3.25 -2.19
C MET A 56 19.19 -2.24 -3.34
N PHE A 57 18.30 -1.25 -3.31
CA PHE A 57 18.24 -0.24 -4.38
C PHE A 57 19.44 0.70 -4.36
N CYS A 58 19.96 1.01 -3.17
CA CYS A 58 21.20 1.76 -3.02
C CYS A 58 22.39 1.00 -3.62
N ASP A 59 22.48 -0.33 -3.41
CA ASP A 59 23.49 -1.19 -4.02
C ASP A 59 23.32 -1.28 -5.54
N MET A 60 22.10 -1.11 -6.07
CA MET A 60 21.83 -0.97 -7.50
C MET A 60 22.27 0.38 -8.07
N GLY A 61 22.66 1.34 -7.24
CA GLY A 61 23.15 2.66 -7.62
C GLY A 61 22.11 3.79 -7.51
N PHE A 62 20.91 3.53 -6.98
CA PHE A 62 19.92 4.57 -6.77
C PHE A 62 20.17 5.34 -5.46
N HIS A 63 19.91 6.65 -5.47
CA HIS A 63 19.63 7.38 -4.23
C HIS A 63 18.27 6.93 -3.72
N VAL A 64 18.16 6.68 -2.42
CA VAL A 64 16.89 6.21 -1.83
C VAL A 64 16.56 7.04 -0.59
N LEU A 65 15.31 7.50 -0.50
CA LEU A 65 14.79 8.20 0.66
C LEU A 65 13.68 7.37 1.32
N ARG A 66 13.68 7.35 2.65
CA ARG A 66 12.59 6.82 3.50
C ARG A 66 12.24 7.88 4.53
N VAL A 67 10.98 8.30 4.61
CA VAL A 67 10.51 9.39 5.47
C VAL A 67 9.34 8.92 6.33
N ASP A 68 9.29 9.39 7.56
CA ASP A 68 8.09 9.37 8.37
C ASP A 68 7.27 10.64 8.07
N PRO A 69 5.97 10.56 7.76
CA PRO A 69 5.12 11.73 7.67
C PRO A 69 4.80 12.29 9.06
N PHE A 70 4.20 13.46 9.11
CA PHE A 70 3.78 14.11 10.35
C PHE A 70 2.95 13.17 11.24
N GLY A 71 3.29 13.13 12.52
CA GLY A 71 2.62 12.30 13.52
C GLY A 71 2.99 10.82 13.48
N ILE A 72 4.00 10.43 12.68
CA ILE A 72 4.49 9.05 12.60
C ILE A 72 5.99 9.00 12.93
N GLY A 73 6.39 7.97 13.66
CA GLY A 73 7.78 7.64 13.93
C GLY A 73 8.54 8.73 14.63
N ASP A 74 9.61 9.25 14.01
CA ASP A 74 10.47 10.30 14.58
C ASP A 74 10.15 11.71 14.03
N SER A 75 9.13 11.85 13.18
CA SER A 75 8.63 13.13 12.72
C SER A 75 7.81 13.84 13.80
N GLU A 76 7.77 15.18 13.71
CA GLU A 76 7.02 16.03 14.63
C GLU A 76 5.53 15.70 14.66
N GLY A 77 4.90 15.89 15.83
CA GLY A 77 3.46 15.85 16.03
C GLY A 77 2.90 14.48 16.40
N GLU A 78 1.59 14.47 16.51
CA GLU A 78 0.80 13.29 16.81
C GLU A 78 -0.42 13.23 15.88
N LEU A 79 -0.81 12.04 15.48
CA LEU A 79 -2.09 11.83 14.81
C LEU A 79 -3.21 11.97 15.85
N ALA A 80 -4.36 12.48 15.42
CA ALA A 80 -5.47 12.75 16.32
C ALA A 80 -5.87 11.49 17.11
N ALA A 81 -5.64 11.52 18.43
CA ALA A 81 -5.89 10.41 19.35
C ALA A 81 -7.39 10.03 19.48
N HIS A 82 -8.29 10.85 18.92
CA HIS A 82 -9.74 10.68 19.02
C HIS A 82 -10.33 9.90 17.84
N GLU A 83 -9.54 9.66 16.79
CA GLU A 83 -9.99 8.94 15.61
C GLU A 83 -9.85 7.43 15.82
N SER A 84 -10.84 6.68 15.34
CA SER A 84 -10.66 5.23 15.26
C SER A 84 -9.53 4.88 14.29
N VAL A 85 -8.88 3.73 14.51
CA VAL A 85 -7.85 3.24 13.57
C VAL A 85 -8.40 3.13 12.14
N MET A 86 -9.67 2.76 11.99
CA MET A 86 -10.33 2.65 10.68
C MET A 86 -10.50 4.03 10.02
N ASP A 87 -10.83 5.06 10.78
CA ASP A 87 -10.96 6.42 10.27
C ASP A 87 -9.61 7.00 9.87
N LEU A 88 -8.55 6.75 10.67
CA LEU A 88 -7.18 7.11 10.31
C LEU A 88 -6.75 6.44 9.01
N TRP A 89 -7.07 5.16 8.82
CA TRP A 89 -6.83 4.47 7.55
C TRP A 89 -7.60 5.13 6.40
N GLY A 90 -8.87 5.44 6.60
CA GLY A 90 -9.67 6.18 5.62
C GLY A 90 -9.11 7.55 5.29
N MET A 91 -8.58 8.29 6.27
CA MET A 91 -7.92 9.58 6.05
C MET A 91 -6.65 9.40 5.18
N ILE A 92 -5.83 8.38 5.45
CA ILE A 92 -4.65 8.07 4.62
C ILE A 92 -5.08 7.78 3.18
N GLN A 93 -6.11 6.95 2.99
CA GLN A 93 -6.64 6.64 1.66
C GLN A 93 -7.24 7.85 0.94
N ARG A 94 -7.66 8.88 1.67
CA ARG A 94 -8.13 10.17 1.12
C ARG A 94 -7.00 11.18 0.89
N GLY A 95 -5.76 10.86 1.32
CA GLY A 95 -4.56 11.63 1.02
C GLY A 95 -3.96 12.41 2.19
N LEU A 96 -4.15 11.96 3.43
CA LEU A 96 -3.58 12.58 4.64
C LEU A 96 -2.08 12.88 4.50
N PHE A 97 -1.30 11.93 3.96
CA PHE A 97 0.16 12.05 3.84
C PHE A 97 0.64 12.58 2.48
N VAL A 98 -0.27 12.99 1.59
CA VAL A 98 0.11 13.55 0.29
C VAL A 98 0.95 14.83 0.43
N PRO A 99 0.60 15.82 1.27
CA PRO A 99 1.42 17.02 1.44
C PRO A 99 2.84 16.73 1.93
N ASP A 100 2.98 15.84 2.89
CA ASP A 100 4.28 15.46 3.45
C ASP A 100 5.13 14.70 2.43
N THR A 101 4.51 13.83 1.63
CA THR A 101 5.22 13.11 0.56
C THR A 101 5.69 14.06 -0.55
N LEU A 102 4.89 15.08 -0.91
CA LEU A 102 5.32 16.12 -1.85
C LEU A 102 6.50 16.93 -1.30
N ALA A 103 6.47 17.32 -0.02
CA ALA A 103 7.59 17.99 0.62
C ALA A 103 8.85 17.10 0.69
N ALA A 104 8.67 15.79 0.94
CA ALA A 104 9.76 14.82 0.89
C ALA A 104 10.36 14.69 -0.51
N ASN A 105 9.53 14.68 -1.56
CA ASN A 105 9.99 14.69 -2.94
C ASN A 105 10.78 15.96 -3.27
N ASP A 106 10.30 17.14 -2.85
CA ASP A 106 10.99 18.42 -3.05
C ASP A 106 12.36 18.45 -2.37
N PHE A 107 12.41 18.00 -1.12
CA PHE A 107 13.65 17.85 -0.38
C PHE A 107 14.61 16.90 -1.09
N PHE A 108 14.13 15.71 -1.48
CA PHE A 108 14.95 14.65 -2.07
C PHE A 108 15.54 15.06 -3.42
N VAL A 109 14.73 15.65 -4.29
CA VAL A 109 15.16 16.13 -5.62
C VAL A 109 16.27 17.17 -5.45
N ARG A 110 16.12 18.11 -4.51
CA ARG A 110 17.13 19.15 -4.25
C ARG A 110 18.39 18.58 -3.62
N GLU A 111 18.27 17.77 -2.55
CA GLU A 111 19.41 17.24 -1.79
C GLU A 111 20.27 16.29 -2.62
N ALA A 112 19.67 15.40 -3.41
CA ALA A 112 20.37 14.42 -4.23
C ALA A 112 20.49 14.84 -5.71
N ARG A 113 20.11 16.08 -6.07
CA ARG A 113 20.15 16.65 -7.43
C ARG A 113 19.51 15.74 -8.48
N LEU A 114 18.29 15.25 -8.16
CA LEU A 114 17.53 14.35 -9.01
C LEU A 114 16.65 15.12 -10.00
N GLU A 115 16.26 14.44 -11.08
CA GLU A 115 15.29 14.94 -12.06
C GLU A 115 13.96 14.20 -11.98
N LYS A 116 14.04 12.91 -11.66
CA LYS A 116 12.90 12.00 -11.66
C LYS A 116 12.86 11.16 -10.40
N LEU A 117 11.68 10.68 -10.07
CA LEU A 117 11.42 9.86 -8.89
C LEU A 117 10.67 8.60 -9.26
N ILE A 118 10.96 7.52 -8.54
CA ILE A 118 10.12 6.33 -8.46
C ILE A 118 9.57 6.30 -7.04
N LEU A 119 8.25 6.18 -6.90
CA LEU A 119 7.64 6.02 -5.58
C LEU A 119 7.30 4.56 -5.36
N ILE A 120 7.62 4.07 -4.16
CA ILE A 120 7.27 2.71 -3.72
C ILE A 120 6.42 2.82 -2.47
N GLY A 121 5.24 2.21 -2.48
CA GLY A 121 4.36 2.21 -1.34
C GLY A 121 3.67 0.87 -1.13
N GLN A 122 3.53 0.47 0.14
CA GLN A 122 2.75 -0.70 0.53
C GLN A 122 1.48 -0.26 1.28
N CYS A 123 0.35 -0.93 1.03
CA CYS A 123 -0.91 -0.68 1.73
C CYS A 123 -1.37 0.79 1.56
N GLY A 124 -1.62 1.53 2.64
CA GLY A 124 -1.99 2.95 2.60
C GLY A 124 -0.97 3.84 1.88
N ALA A 125 0.32 3.46 1.92
CA ALA A 125 1.36 4.16 1.16
C ALA A 125 1.23 3.95 -0.36
N ALA A 126 0.70 2.82 -0.81
CA ALA A 126 0.41 2.60 -2.22
C ALA A 126 -0.64 3.60 -2.72
N VAL A 127 -1.68 3.85 -1.92
CA VAL A 127 -2.68 4.88 -2.22
C VAL A 127 -2.05 6.27 -2.20
N THR A 128 -1.25 6.60 -1.17
CA THR A 128 -0.52 7.88 -1.11
C THR A 128 0.37 8.06 -2.34
N GLY A 129 1.14 7.03 -2.72
CA GLY A 129 2.01 7.05 -3.91
C GLY A 129 1.24 7.32 -5.20
N MET A 130 0.07 6.68 -5.38
CA MET A 130 -0.80 6.95 -6.53
C MET A 130 -1.32 8.39 -6.53
N LEU A 131 -1.81 8.89 -5.39
CA LEU A 131 -2.32 10.26 -5.28
C LEU A 131 -1.25 11.31 -5.54
N VAL A 132 -0.01 11.07 -5.10
CA VAL A 132 1.16 11.92 -5.37
C VAL A 132 1.58 11.79 -6.83
N GLY A 133 1.69 10.57 -7.37
CA GLY A 133 2.00 10.34 -8.77
C GLY A 133 1.06 11.07 -9.73
N GLY A 134 -0.23 11.15 -9.40
CA GLY A 134 -1.21 11.94 -10.16
C GLY A 134 -1.00 13.46 -10.11
N LYS A 135 -0.09 13.99 -9.25
CA LYS A 135 0.13 15.42 -9.03
C LYS A 135 1.56 15.88 -9.30
N ASP A 136 2.55 15.03 -9.08
CA ASP A 136 3.97 15.35 -9.20
C ASP A 136 4.53 14.81 -10.52
N ASP A 137 4.82 15.68 -11.45
CA ASP A 137 5.31 15.32 -12.79
C ASP A 137 6.69 14.70 -12.80
N ARG A 138 7.46 14.88 -11.72
CA ARG A 138 8.78 14.24 -11.56
C ARG A 138 8.67 12.74 -11.27
N VAL A 139 7.50 12.26 -10.81
CA VAL A 139 7.28 10.83 -10.60
C VAL A 139 7.17 10.13 -11.94
N GLU A 140 8.15 9.27 -12.25
CA GLU A 140 8.26 8.53 -13.50
C GLU A 140 7.59 7.17 -13.45
N SER A 141 7.60 6.52 -12.29
CA SER A 141 7.02 5.19 -12.09
C SER A 141 6.53 4.99 -10.67
N LEU A 142 5.55 4.12 -10.53
CA LEU A 142 5.01 3.69 -9.23
C LEU A 142 5.17 2.19 -9.08
N ILE A 143 5.59 1.75 -7.86
CA ILE A 143 5.51 0.35 -7.42
C ILE A 143 4.56 0.32 -6.23
N LEU A 144 3.40 -0.28 -6.43
CA LEU A 144 2.28 -0.29 -5.47
C LEU A 144 2.05 -1.70 -4.96
N VAL A 145 2.42 -1.93 -3.70
CA VAL A 145 2.33 -3.24 -3.05
C VAL A 145 1.06 -3.30 -2.21
N ASP A 146 0.28 -4.35 -2.40
CA ASP A 146 -0.96 -4.61 -1.65
C ASP A 146 -1.84 -3.35 -1.57
N SER A 147 -2.07 -2.72 -2.73
CA SER A 147 -2.78 -1.44 -2.82
C SER A 147 -4.29 -1.61 -2.61
N PRO A 148 -4.87 -1.13 -1.49
CA PRO A 148 -6.31 -1.11 -1.33
C PRO A 148 -6.93 -0.08 -2.28
N VAL A 149 -8.06 -0.42 -2.88
CA VAL A 149 -8.80 0.47 -3.76
C VAL A 149 -10.15 0.89 -3.18
N ARG A 150 -10.53 0.35 -2.01
CA ARG A 150 -11.76 0.70 -1.28
C ARG A 150 -11.43 1.55 -0.04
N LEU A 151 -12.30 2.53 0.24
CA LEU A 151 -12.17 3.39 1.41
C LEU A 151 -12.60 2.64 2.68
N LEU A 152 -11.84 2.85 3.77
CA LEU A 152 -12.19 2.41 5.10
C LEU A 152 -12.81 3.55 5.92
N SER A 153 -13.71 3.20 6.85
CA SER A 153 -14.23 4.10 7.87
C SER A 153 -14.78 3.29 9.05
N SER A 154 -14.95 3.91 10.20
CA SER A 154 -15.56 3.29 11.39
C SER A 154 -17.03 2.89 11.19
N GLN A 155 -17.69 3.43 10.16
CA GLN A 155 -19.08 3.07 9.80
C GLN A 155 -19.17 1.74 9.06
N VAL A 156 -18.04 1.21 8.55
CA VAL A 156 -18.00 -0.07 7.85
C VAL A 156 -17.73 -1.17 8.85
N ASP A 157 -18.71 -2.07 9.05
CA ASP A 157 -18.50 -3.23 9.91
C ASP A 157 -17.45 -4.16 9.25
N MET A 158 -16.49 -4.63 10.03
CA MET A 158 -15.48 -5.60 9.56
C MET A 158 -16.17 -6.86 9.00
N SER A 159 -17.33 -7.24 9.54
CA SER A 159 -18.12 -8.35 9.01
C SER A 159 -18.67 -8.09 7.60
N ASP A 160 -18.92 -6.83 7.23
CA ASP A 160 -19.37 -6.49 5.89
C ASP A 160 -18.20 -6.50 4.89
N ILE A 161 -17.02 -6.04 5.32
CA ILE A 161 -15.77 -6.19 4.53
C ILE A 161 -15.51 -7.67 4.24
N LEU A 162 -15.65 -8.51 5.26
CA LEU A 162 -15.42 -9.95 5.15
C LEU A 162 -16.51 -10.67 4.32
N ALA A 163 -17.76 -10.18 4.34
CA ALA A 163 -18.85 -10.75 3.56
C ALA A 163 -18.79 -10.41 2.06
N GLU A 164 -18.18 -9.28 1.70
CA GLU A 164 -17.92 -8.91 0.30
C GLU A 164 -16.85 -9.78 -0.36
N ILE A 165 -16.08 -10.54 0.43
CA ILE A 165 -15.05 -11.44 -0.06
C ILE A 165 -15.70 -12.75 -0.47
N SER A 166 -15.65 -13.08 -1.76
CA SER A 166 -16.46 -14.10 -2.42
C SER A 166 -16.18 -15.58 -2.04
N ARG A 167 -15.43 -15.87 -0.95
CA ARG A 167 -15.09 -17.24 -0.53
C ARG A 167 -15.19 -17.46 0.98
N PRO A 168 -16.38 -17.72 1.53
CA PRO A 168 -16.59 -17.96 2.97
C PRO A 168 -15.74 -19.11 3.55
N GLY A 169 -15.39 -20.12 2.75
CA GLY A 169 -14.60 -21.28 3.19
C GLY A 169 -13.13 -20.98 3.47
N GLU A 170 -12.49 -20.13 2.68
CA GLU A 170 -11.09 -19.74 2.90
C GLU A 170 -10.95 -18.84 4.15
N MET A 171 -11.95 -18.04 4.40
CA MET A 171 -12.03 -17.20 5.58
C MET A 171 -12.22 -18.01 6.86
N MET A 172 -13.06 -19.04 6.82
CA MET A 172 -13.24 -20.00 7.91
C MET A 172 -11.91 -20.70 8.22
N LEU A 173 -11.18 -21.14 7.18
CA LEU A 173 -9.89 -21.81 7.32
C LEU A 173 -8.82 -20.89 7.91
N TYR A 174 -8.80 -19.60 7.54
CA TYR A 174 -7.91 -18.59 8.12
C TYR A 174 -8.18 -18.39 9.63
N TYR A 175 -9.46 -18.23 10.02
CA TYR A 175 -9.82 -18.08 11.44
C TYR A 175 -9.59 -19.36 12.23
N LEU A 176 -9.86 -20.54 11.68
CA LEU A 176 -9.53 -21.82 12.31
C LEU A 176 -8.02 -21.96 12.51
N ARG A 177 -7.20 -21.69 11.50
CA ARG A 177 -5.73 -21.70 11.64
C ARG A 177 -5.25 -20.70 12.71
N LYS A 178 -5.89 -19.53 12.83
CA LYS A 178 -5.54 -18.55 13.84
C LYS A 178 -5.95 -18.99 15.26
N VAL A 179 -7.10 -19.64 15.40
CA VAL A 179 -7.58 -20.22 16.68
C VAL A 179 -6.67 -21.38 17.13
N PHE A 180 -6.19 -22.21 16.19
CA PHE A 180 -5.30 -23.33 16.49
C PHE A 180 -3.81 -22.97 16.57
N SER A 181 -3.42 -21.70 16.37
CA SER A 181 -2.02 -21.28 16.56
C SER A 181 -1.73 -21.06 18.06
N GLY A 182 -0.68 -21.68 18.56
CA GLY A 182 -0.29 -21.60 19.98
C GLY A 182 -0.04 -20.17 20.49
N ARG A 183 0.29 -19.21 19.59
CA ARG A 183 0.42 -17.78 19.89
C ARG A 183 -0.93 -17.10 20.16
N SER A 184 -2.01 -17.54 19.51
CA SER A 184 -3.35 -17.01 19.75
C SER A 184 -3.88 -17.36 21.13
N TRP A 185 -3.53 -18.54 21.66
CA TRP A 185 -3.85 -18.95 23.02
C TRP A 185 -3.17 -18.10 24.08
N LEU A 186 -1.92 -17.70 23.86
CA LEU A 186 -1.20 -16.80 24.77
C LEU A 186 -1.81 -15.39 24.82
N ASN A 187 -2.34 -14.90 23.71
CA ASN A 187 -3.05 -13.60 23.64
C ASN A 187 -4.45 -13.69 24.25
N LEU A 188 -5.11 -14.84 24.17
CA LEU A 188 -6.39 -15.11 24.83
C LEU A 188 -6.26 -15.06 26.37
N ILE A 189 -5.22 -15.65 26.91
CA ILE A 189 -4.91 -15.65 28.35
C ILE A 189 -4.58 -14.24 28.85
N ARG A 190 -4.11 -13.34 27.98
CA ARG A 190 -3.77 -11.95 28.32
C ARG A 190 -4.92 -10.95 28.14
N PHE A 191 -6.17 -11.39 27.92
CA PHE A 191 -7.36 -10.54 27.76
C PHE A 191 -7.25 -9.45 26.65
N GLN A 192 -6.44 -9.64 25.63
CA GLN A 192 -6.22 -8.68 24.54
C GLN A 192 -7.00 -9.01 23.25
N SER A 193 -7.96 -9.93 23.31
CA SER A 193 -8.74 -10.33 22.12
C SER A 193 -10.16 -9.75 22.18
N ASP A 194 -10.55 -9.04 21.11
CA ASP A 194 -11.90 -8.53 20.96
C ASP A 194 -12.88 -9.66 20.54
N PHE A 195 -13.70 -10.11 21.48
CA PHE A 195 -14.70 -11.17 21.27
C PHE A 195 -15.99 -10.67 20.59
N GLY A 196 -16.18 -9.36 20.42
CA GLY A 196 -17.37 -8.78 19.82
C GLY A 196 -17.62 -9.25 18.39
N GLY A 197 -16.56 -9.34 17.58
CA GLY A 197 -16.61 -9.79 16.19
C GLY A 197 -16.98 -11.28 16.05
N LEU A 198 -16.40 -12.13 16.91
CA LEU A 198 -16.68 -13.58 16.87
C LEU A 198 -18.14 -13.90 17.24
N ARG A 199 -18.68 -13.23 18.25
CA ARG A 199 -20.07 -13.42 18.69
C ARG A 199 -21.08 -13.00 17.62
N LYS A 200 -20.81 -11.92 16.88
CA LYS A 200 -21.65 -11.48 15.75
C LYS A 200 -21.59 -12.46 14.58
N LEU A 201 -20.41 -13.05 14.31
CA LEU A 201 -20.24 -14.07 13.27
C LEU A 201 -21.04 -15.33 13.56
N PHE A 202 -20.99 -15.83 14.81
CA PHE A 202 -21.77 -16.99 15.24
C PHE A 202 -23.27 -16.72 15.23
N ALA A 203 -23.72 -15.54 15.64
CA ALA A 203 -25.12 -15.16 15.61
C ALA A 203 -25.71 -15.11 14.19
N ARG A 204 -24.91 -14.72 13.19
CA ARG A 204 -25.34 -14.73 11.78
C ARG A 204 -25.39 -16.15 11.17
N MET A 205 -24.52 -17.07 11.63
CA MET A 205 -24.55 -18.48 11.18
C MET A 205 -25.78 -19.24 11.69
N THR A 206 -26.31 -18.85 12.86
CA THR A 206 -27.50 -19.48 13.46
C THR A 206 -28.82 -18.89 12.99
N HIS A 207 -28.81 -17.69 12.40
CA HIS A 207 -30.00 -17.02 11.86
C HIS A 207 -29.71 -16.49 10.45
N PRO A 208 -29.85 -17.33 9.42
CA PRO A 208 -29.76 -16.85 8.04
C PRO A 208 -30.92 -15.89 7.79
N ARG A 209 -30.62 -14.59 7.65
CA ARG A 209 -31.61 -13.62 7.16
C ARG A 209 -32.02 -14.06 5.77
N SER A 210 -33.27 -14.46 5.64
CA SER A 210 -33.96 -14.65 4.35
C SER A 210 -33.90 -13.32 3.58
N SER A 211 -32.89 -13.16 2.76
CA SER A 211 -32.82 -12.08 1.78
C SER A 211 -33.68 -12.51 0.61
N ARG A 212 -34.94 -12.09 0.66
CA ARG A 212 -35.86 -12.15 -0.46
C ARG A 212 -35.54 -10.97 -1.38
N ASN A 213 -34.60 -11.21 -2.28
CA ASN A 213 -34.54 -10.51 -3.58
C ASN A 213 -33.86 -11.48 -4.57
N GLN A 214 -34.72 -12.26 -5.23
CA GLN A 214 -34.39 -12.94 -6.46
C GLN A 214 -34.37 -11.86 -7.58
N GLY A 215 -33.22 -11.20 -7.75
CA GLY A 215 -32.89 -10.47 -8.95
C GLY A 215 -32.14 -11.41 -9.89
N ASN A 216 -32.52 -11.40 -11.13
CA ASN A 216 -32.01 -12.25 -12.22
C ASN A 216 -30.48 -12.36 -12.24
N ALA A 217 -30.01 -13.60 -12.33
CA ALA A 217 -28.61 -13.98 -12.50
C ALA A 217 -28.10 -13.58 -13.91
N SER A 218 -27.79 -12.31 -14.13
CA SER A 218 -27.07 -11.84 -15.32
C SER A 218 -26.24 -10.56 -15.12
N ASP A 219 -26.19 -9.98 -13.89
CA ASP A 219 -25.37 -8.81 -13.66
C ASP A 219 -24.08 -9.19 -12.89
N ALA A 220 -22.94 -8.98 -13.53
CA ALA A 220 -21.66 -8.95 -12.86
C ALA A 220 -21.76 -7.94 -11.69
N PRO A 221 -21.23 -8.26 -10.48
CA PRO A 221 -21.35 -7.36 -9.33
C PRO A 221 -20.84 -5.97 -9.69
N GLY A 222 -21.65 -4.94 -9.44
CA GLY A 222 -21.29 -3.55 -9.71
C GLY A 222 -20.04 -3.13 -8.93
N VAL A 223 -19.44 -2.00 -9.33
CA VAL A 223 -18.32 -1.40 -8.58
C VAL A 223 -18.77 -1.10 -7.16
N SER A 224 -17.94 -1.43 -6.17
CA SER A 224 -18.25 -1.15 -4.77
C SER A 224 -18.49 0.34 -4.53
N GLU A 225 -19.52 0.69 -3.75
CA GLU A 225 -19.78 2.07 -3.34
C GLU A 225 -18.60 2.68 -2.58
N ARG A 226 -17.77 1.85 -1.94
CA ARG A 226 -16.55 2.23 -1.23
C ARG A 226 -15.34 2.45 -2.15
N PHE A 227 -15.47 2.23 -3.46
CA PHE A 227 -14.37 2.41 -4.40
C PHE A 227 -13.78 3.83 -4.34
N ASN A 228 -12.46 3.92 -4.23
CA ASN A 228 -11.76 5.19 -4.09
C ASN A 228 -11.65 5.92 -5.44
N LYS A 229 -12.62 6.77 -5.74
CA LYS A 229 -12.63 7.56 -6.98
C LYS A 229 -11.39 8.44 -7.13
N LYS A 230 -10.84 8.98 -6.02
CA LYS A 230 -9.62 9.79 -6.06
C LYS A 230 -8.41 8.98 -6.52
N PHE A 231 -8.35 7.70 -6.14
CA PHE A 231 -7.32 6.78 -6.62
C PHE A 231 -7.43 6.58 -8.14
N LEU A 232 -8.62 6.32 -8.66
CA LEU A 232 -8.83 6.15 -10.10
C LEU A 232 -8.49 7.42 -10.89
N ASP A 233 -8.92 8.57 -10.40
CA ASP A 233 -8.62 9.85 -11.05
C ASP A 233 -7.11 10.16 -11.07
N ALA A 234 -6.41 9.83 -9.98
CA ALA A 234 -4.96 9.97 -9.92
C ALA A 234 -4.26 8.98 -10.86
N PHE A 235 -4.75 7.73 -10.92
CA PHE A 235 -4.26 6.71 -11.84
C PHE A 235 -4.38 7.16 -13.30
N ARG A 236 -5.55 7.66 -13.72
CA ARG A 236 -5.76 8.20 -15.08
C ARG A 236 -4.77 9.32 -15.36
N ARG A 237 -4.72 10.36 -14.51
CA ARG A 237 -3.78 11.47 -14.69
C ARG A 237 -2.33 11.04 -14.77
N PHE A 238 -1.94 9.98 -14.05
CA PHE A 238 -0.58 9.45 -14.08
C PHE A 238 -0.30 8.72 -15.40
N THR A 239 -1.18 7.83 -15.81
CA THR A 239 -1.00 6.99 -17.00
C THR A 239 -1.23 7.74 -18.30
N ASP A 240 -2.09 8.79 -18.34
CA ASP A 240 -2.27 9.70 -19.48
C ASP A 240 -0.97 10.43 -19.85
N ARG A 241 -0.03 10.58 -18.90
CA ARG A 241 1.32 11.10 -19.14
C ARG A 241 2.31 10.02 -19.60
N ASN A 242 1.82 8.89 -20.12
CA ASN A 242 2.62 7.75 -20.60
C ASN A 242 3.49 7.08 -19.52
N LYS A 243 3.12 7.20 -18.25
CA LYS A 243 3.87 6.63 -17.12
C LYS A 243 3.33 5.25 -16.74
N ASN A 244 4.20 4.44 -16.12
CA ASN A 244 3.92 3.04 -15.83
C ASN A 244 3.69 2.79 -14.34
N VAL A 245 2.73 1.91 -14.04
CA VAL A 245 2.41 1.46 -12.69
C VAL A 245 2.69 -0.03 -12.57
N TYR A 246 3.40 -0.41 -11.53
CA TYR A 246 3.60 -1.80 -11.16
C TYR A 246 2.80 -2.11 -9.91
N PHE A 247 1.79 -2.95 -10.05
CA PHE A 247 1.02 -3.50 -8.95
C PHE A 247 1.60 -4.87 -8.57
N LEU A 248 1.89 -5.05 -7.29
CA LEU A 248 2.43 -6.29 -6.76
C LEU A 248 1.61 -6.69 -5.53
N PHE A 249 1.07 -7.91 -5.53
CA PHE A 249 0.15 -8.37 -4.50
C PHE A 249 0.62 -9.65 -3.83
N ALA A 250 0.34 -9.75 -2.54
CA ALA A 250 0.34 -11.00 -1.81
C ALA A 250 -0.95 -11.77 -2.13
N ALA A 251 -0.85 -13.07 -2.43
CA ALA A 251 -2.02 -13.89 -2.82
C ALA A 251 -3.07 -13.98 -1.72
N ASN A 252 -2.65 -13.96 -0.44
CA ASN A 252 -3.53 -14.04 0.72
C ASN A 252 -3.82 -12.64 1.33
N ASP A 253 -4.00 -11.62 0.45
CA ASP A 253 -4.35 -10.27 0.86
C ASP A 253 -5.69 -9.81 0.28
N PHE A 254 -6.48 -9.10 1.09
CA PHE A 254 -7.79 -8.59 0.68
C PHE A 254 -7.70 -7.55 -0.44
N SER A 255 -6.62 -6.76 -0.46
CA SER A 255 -6.42 -5.74 -1.47
C SER A 255 -6.35 -6.32 -2.89
N LEU A 256 -5.86 -7.56 -3.04
CA LEU A 256 -5.87 -8.25 -4.33
C LEU A 256 -7.30 -8.50 -4.83
N GLN A 257 -8.21 -8.91 -3.95
CA GLN A 257 -9.59 -9.18 -4.33
C GLN A 257 -10.34 -7.89 -4.65
N GLU A 258 -10.18 -6.84 -3.82
CA GLU A 258 -10.72 -5.51 -4.10
C GLU A 258 -10.23 -4.98 -5.45
N PHE A 259 -8.93 -5.10 -5.70
CA PHE A 259 -8.33 -4.68 -6.96
C PHE A 259 -8.90 -5.45 -8.16
N ARG A 260 -9.01 -6.78 -8.06
CA ARG A 260 -9.58 -7.62 -9.13
C ARG A 260 -11.03 -7.27 -9.43
N GLN A 261 -11.83 -7.06 -8.40
CA GLN A 261 -13.25 -6.76 -8.55
C GLN A 261 -13.49 -5.35 -9.09
N ASP A 262 -12.90 -4.33 -8.48
CA ASP A 262 -13.25 -2.93 -8.77
C ASP A 262 -12.33 -2.27 -9.79
N MET A 263 -11.01 -2.51 -9.71
CA MET A 263 -10.07 -1.87 -10.61
C MET A 263 -9.84 -2.68 -11.89
N GLN A 264 -9.60 -3.99 -11.76
CA GLN A 264 -9.29 -4.82 -12.91
C GLN A 264 -10.53 -5.07 -13.77
N ALA A 265 -11.55 -5.73 -13.25
CA ALA A 265 -12.71 -6.15 -14.02
C ALA A 265 -13.57 -4.96 -14.53
N HIS A 266 -13.74 -3.90 -13.71
CA HIS A 266 -14.61 -2.78 -14.06
C HIS A 266 -13.89 -1.65 -14.78
N PHE A 267 -12.57 -1.56 -14.71
CA PHE A 267 -11.84 -0.50 -15.35
C PHE A 267 -10.75 -1.02 -16.31
N LEU A 268 -9.72 -1.72 -15.83
CA LEU A 268 -8.56 -2.06 -16.67
C LEU A 268 -8.92 -2.99 -17.84
N ASP A 269 -9.79 -3.98 -17.64
CA ASP A 269 -10.19 -4.92 -18.70
C ASP A 269 -11.06 -4.26 -19.78
N ARG A 270 -11.66 -3.11 -19.45
CA ARG A 270 -12.48 -2.31 -20.40
C ARG A 270 -11.69 -1.19 -21.09
N HIS A 271 -10.44 -0.93 -20.62
CA HIS A 271 -9.59 0.15 -21.06
C HIS A 271 -8.17 -0.38 -21.37
N PRO A 272 -7.96 -1.02 -22.54
CA PRO A 272 -6.67 -1.59 -22.92
C PRO A 272 -5.51 -0.59 -22.89
N GLU A 273 -5.79 0.68 -23.20
CA GLU A 273 -4.81 1.77 -23.17
C GLU A 273 -4.22 1.98 -21.77
N TYR A 274 -5.02 1.89 -20.72
CA TYR A 274 -4.57 1.95 -19.33
C TYR A 274 -3.97 0.62 -18.88
N ARG A 275 -4.56 -0.50 -19.31
CA ARG A 275 -4.06 -1.84 -18.96
C ARG A 275 -2.62 -2.05 -19.46
N SER A 276 -2.27 -1.52 -20.64
CA SER A 276 -0.92 -1.61 -21.21
C SER A 276 0.13 -0.85 -20.39
N ARG A 277 -0.27 0.10 -19.55
CA ARG A 277 0.60 0.84 -18.62
C ARG A 277 0.83 0.13 -17.29
N CYS A 278 0.14 -0.99 -17.06
CA CYS A 278 0.18 -1.73 -15.80
C CYS A 278 0.93 -3.04 -15.96
N ARG A 279 1.89 -3.30 -15.06
CA ARG A 279 2.32 -4.64 -14.72
C ARG A 279 1.62 -5.08 -13.44
N ILE A 280 1.17 -6.33 -13.39
CA ILE A 280 0.50 -6.92 -12.23
C ILE A 280 1.14 -8.28 -12.00
N ASP A 281 1.78 -8.46 -10.84
CA ASP A 281 2.32 -9.74 -10.40
C ASP A 281 1.77 -10.08 -9.01
N ILE A 282 1.73 -11.38 -8.70
CA ILE A 282 1.20 -11.91 -7.44
C ILE A 282 2.26 -12.83 -6.85
N ILE A 283 2.53 -12.69 -5.57
CA ILE A 283 3.42 -13.57 -4.81
C ILE A 283 2.55 -14.64 -4.15
N ASP A 284 2.72 -15.87 -4.59
CA ASP A 284 1.93 -17.01 -4.13
C ASP A 284 2.12 -17.25 -2.62
N ASP A 285 1.04 -17.67 -1.96
CA ASP A 285 0.99 -17.95 -0.52
C ASP A 285 1.36 -16.78 0.42
N ALA A 286 1.83 -15.66 -0.10
CA ALA A 286 2.24 -14.52 0.71
C ALA A 286 1.05 -13.88 1.43
N ASN A 287 1.32 -13.33 2.62
CA ASN A 287 0.40 -12.49 3.37
C ASN A 287 0.79 -11.02 3.30
N HIS A 288 -0.12 -10.13 3.71
CA HIS A 288 0.02 -8.66 3.67
C HIS A 288 1.35 -8.10 4.22
N VAL A 289 1.94 -8.72 5.21
CA VAL A 289 3.17 -8.22 5.86
C VAL A 289 4.42 -9.01 5.50
N TYR A 290 4.31 -9.98 4.58
CA TYR A 290 5.43 -10.81 4.10
C TYR A 290 6.23 -11.41 5.26
N THR A 291 5.56 -12.17 6.14
CA THR A 291 6.17 -12.69 7.37
C THR A 291 7.28 -13.71 7.12
N GLU A 292 7.22 -14.45 6.03
CA GLU A 292 8.24 -15.43 5.67
C GLU A 292 9.34 -14.80 4.80
N GLU A 293 10.57 -15.23 5.04
CA GLU A 293 11.74 -14.70 4.34
C GLU A 293 11.69 -14.99 2.83
N LYS A 294 11.15 -16.15 2.43
CA LYS A 294 10.96 -16.48 1.01
C LYS A 294 10.10 -15.46 0.28
N TRP A 295 9.00 -14.99 0.89
CA TRP A 295 8.11 -13.98 0.30
C TRP A 295 8.77 -12.60 0.23
N GLN A 296 9.61 -12.27 1.22
CA GLN A 296 10.38 -11.02 1.20
C GLN A 296 11.41 -11.05 0.07
N HIS A 297 12.11 -12.18 -0.12
CA HIS A 297 13.07 -12.35 -1.23
C HIS A 297 12.37 -12.25 -2.58
N GLU A 298 11.21 -12.86 -2.73
CA GLU A 298 10.43 -12.82 -3.97
C GLU A 298 9.93 -11.41 -4.25
N LEU A 299 9.39 -10.69 -3.25
CA LEU A 299 9.01 -9.28 -3.34
C LEU A 299 10.18 -8.41 -3.83
N LEU A 300 11.35 -8.56 -3.21
CA LEU A 300 12.55 -7.83 -3.59
C LEU A 300 13.02 -8.19 -5.01
N HIS A 301 12.94 -9.47 -5.39
CA HIS A 301 13.29 -9.93 -6.74
C HIS A 301 12.41 -9.29 -7.82
N TYR A 302 11.09 -9.28 -7.63
CA TYR A 302 10.15 -8.64 -8.55
C TYR A 302 10.43 -7.15 -8.70
N MET A 303 10.66 -6.44 -7.60
CA MET A 303 10.98 -5.01 -7.63
C MET A 303 12.31 -4.74 -8.32
N LYS A 304 13.34 -5.54 -8.02
CA LYS A 304 14.65 -5.45 -8.68
C LYS A 304 14.51 -5.61 -10.20
N SER A 305 13.80 -6.63 -10.64
CA SER A 305 13.53 -6.90 -12.05
C SER A 305 12.80 -5.73 -12.74
N TRP A 306 11.85 -5.09 -12.05
CA TRP A 306 11.19 -3.88 -12.57
C TRP A 306 12.15 -2.70 -12.70
N LEU A 307 13.03 -2.50 -11.74
CA LEU A 307 13.95 -1.37 -11.69
C LEU A 307 15.15 -1.50 -12.67
N GLU A 308 15.50 -2.73 -13.11
CA GLU A 308 16.58 -2.95 -14.08
C GLU A 308 16.36 -2.16 -15.39
N ARG A 309 15.11 -1.94 -15.81
CA ARG A 309 14.78 -1.11 -17.00
C ARG A 309 15.30 0.32 -16.91
N TYR A 310 15.35 0.87 -15.68
CA TYR A 310 15.84 2.22 -15.45
C TYR A 310 17.37 2.31 -15.34
N ARG A 311 18.04 1.15 -15.22
CA ARG A 311 19.51 1.06 -15.30
C ARG A 311 20.02 0.95 -16.74
N GLN A 312 19.24 0.35 -17.62
CA GLN A 312 19.62 0.09 -19.01
C GLN A 312 19.30 1.26 -19.96
N ALA A 313 18.41 2.15 -19.57
CA ALA A 313 18.03 3.33 -20.36
C ALA A 313 19.09 4.45 -20.34
N CYS A 314 20.36 4.08 -20.14
CA CYS A 314 21.51 4.98 -20.07
C CYS A 314 22.46 4.75 -21.22
#